data_d2174300060b8c1d682cebd50b72ccf6
#
_entry.id   d2174300060b8c1d682cebd50b72ccf6
#
_cell.length_a   1.000
_cell.length_b   1.000
_cell.length_c   1.000
_cell.angle_alpha   90.00
_cell.angle_beta   90.00
_cell.angle_gamma   90.00
#
_symmetry.space_group_name_H-M   'P 1'
#
loop_
_entity.id
_entity.type
_entity.pdbx_description
1 polymer ?
#
loop_
_entity_poly.entity_id
_entity_poly.type
_entity_poly.pdbx_seq_one_letter_code
_entity_poly.pdbx_strand_id
1 'polypeptide(L)'
;FLCIFDKDIEIVHIHGAANASFYRCKLFIQLVKIFKKKVILHEHAADFVDFYNKATNKEKIVDAINICERLIVLSESWKIFFCSIGVERQKIYVLNNIVSPPIIQFPKREDNKVHLLFMGEISKRKGAFDLLLTLSENRDYFKDKLSVRLGGNEVDGDIRAFIKQHELSSFVSYEGWISGQKKVDCLNWEDIYILPSYNEGLPVAILE
;
A
#
# COMPACT_ATOMS: atom_id res chain seq x y z
N PHE A 1 -21.51 4.59 -12.80
CA PHE A 1 -22.92 4.56 -12.36
C PHE A 1 -23.86 3.96 -13.40
N LEU A 2 -23.69 4.25 -14.69
CA LEU A 2 -24.57 3.74 -15.77
C LEU A 2 -24.56 2.20 -15.87
N CYS A 3 -23.46 1.54 -15.49
CA CYS A 3 -23.32 0.08 -15.58
C CYS A 3 -24.31 -0.72 -14.72
N ILE A 4 -24.86 -0.16 -13.62
CA ILE A 4 -25.83 -0.89 -12.80
C ILE A 4 -27.20 -1.05 -13.49
N PHE A 5 -27.50 -0.23 -14.48
CA PHE A 5 -28.73 -0.32 -15.30
C PHE A 5 -28.60 -1.27 -16.49
N ASP A 6 -27.36 -1.65 -16.83
CA ASP A 6 -27.09 -2.57 -17.92
C ASP A 6 -27.52 -4.00 -17.53
N LYS A 7 -28.42 -4.60 -18.30
CA LYS A 7 -28.95 -5.93 -18.02
C LYS A 7 -27.95 -7.05 -18.25
N ASP A 8 -26.94 -6.82 -19.05
CA ASP A 8 -25.90 -7.80 -19.37
C ASP A 8 -24.82 -7.91 -18.28
N ILE A 9 -24.79 -6.94 -17.37
CA ILE A 9 -23.89 -6.99 -16.19
C ILE A 9 -24.57 -7.72 -15.05
N GLU A 10 -24.05 -8.88 -14.69
CA GLU A 10 -24.53 -9.68 -13.55
C GLU A 10 -23.75 -9.43 -12.26
N ILE A 11 -22.46 -9.11 -12.37
CA ILE A 11 -21.54 -9.01 -11.25
C ILE A 11 -20.90 -7.62 -11.23
N VAL A 12 -20.84 -7.00 -10.06
CA VAL A 12 -20.14 -5.74 -9.82
C VAL A 12 -18.99 -6.01 -8.83
N HIS A 13 -17.77 -5.75 -9.29
CA HIS A 13 -16.56 -5.85 -8.48
C HIS A 13 -16.21 -4.47 -7.92
N ILE A 14 -16.23 -4.34 -6.58
CA ILE A 14 -15.98 -3.10 -5.87
C ILE A 14 -14.65 -3.20 -5.16
N HIS A 15 -13.73 -2.28 -5.46
CA HIS A 15 -12.50 -2.13 -4.71
C HIS A 15 -12.75 -1.26 -3.49
N GLY A 16 -12.57 -1.85 -2.32
CA GLY A 16 -12.82 -1.25 -1.01
C GLY A 16 -11.55 -0.74 -0.35
N ALA A 17 -11.75 0.20 0.54
CA ALA A 17 -10.77 0.67 1.50
C ALA A 17 -11.49 1.09 2.79
N ALA A 18 -10.75 1.35 3.88
CA ALA A 18 -11.28 1.73 5.18
C ALA A 18 -11.87 3.14 5.23
N ASN A 19 -12.39 3.52 6.37
CA ASN A 19 -12.85 4.87 6.72
C ASN A 19 -13.98 5.37 5.80
N ALA A 20 -13.92 6.62 5.33
CA ALA A 20 -14.93 7.22 4.44
C ALA A 20 -15.11 6.43 3.13
N SER A 21 -14.05 5.79 2.64
CA SER A 21 -14.10 4.93 1.46
C SER A 21 -15.00 3.71 1.69
N PHE A 22 -14.91 3.08 2.87
CA PHE A 22 -15.78 1.94 3.21
C PHE A 22 -17.26 2.33 3.20
N TYR A 23 -17.62 3.46 3.82
CA TYR A 23 -19.02 3.89 3.85
C TYR A 23 -19.55 4.21 2.45
N ARG A 24 -18.72 4.75 1.59
CA ARG A 24 -19.04 4.96 0.17
C ARG A 24 -19.25 3.61 -0.55
N CYS A 25 -18.36 2.64 -0.35
CA CYS A 25 -18.51 1.29 -0.88
C CYS A 25 -19.78 0.62 -0.37
N LYS A 26 -20.10 0.75 0.92
CA LYS A 26 -21.35 0.25 1.52
C LYS A 26 -22.58 0.78 0.79
N LEU A 27 -22.63 2.09 0.49
CA LEU A 27 -23.73 2.67 -0.27
C LEU A 27 -23.82 2.06 -1.67
N PHE A 28 -22.70 1.86 -2.35
CA PHE A 28 -22.67 1.21 -3.67
C PHE A 28 -23.14 -0.25 -3.59
N ILE A 29 -22.70 -1.00 -2.59
CA ILE A 29 -23.16 -2.38 -2.35
C ILE A 29 -24.68 -2.40 -2.26
N GLN A 30 -25.27 -1.54 -1.43
CA GLN A 30 -26.72 -1.47 -1.25
C GLN A 30 -27.43 -1.14 -2.56
N LEU A 31 -26.95 -0.16 -3.33
CA LEU A 31 -27.51 0.19 -4.63
C LEU A 31 -27.45 -0.97 -5.61
N VAL A 32 -26.30 -1.64 -5.74
CA VAL A 32 -26.14 -2.81 -6.62
C VAL A 32 -27.09 -3.93 -6.26
N LYS A 33 -27.32 -4.17 -4.96
CA LYS A 33 -28.24 -5.19 -4.46
C LYS A 33 -29.71 -4.86 -4.74
N ILE A 34 -30.11 -3.58 -4.75
CA ILE A 34 -31.46 -3.15 -5.18
C ILE A 34 -31.71 -3.59 -6.63
N PHE A 35 -30.69 -3.52 -7.49
CA PHE A 35 -30.78 -3.99 -8.89
C PHE A 35 -30.59 -5.52 -9.04
N LYS A 36 -30.60 -6.28 -7.93
CA LYS A 36 -30.45 -7.74 -7.88
C LYS A 36 -29.18 -8.29 -8.53
N LYS A 37 -28.11 -7.47 -8.58
CA LYS A 37 -26.81 -7.89 -9.09
C LYS A 37 -25.95 -8.48 -7.97
N LYS A 38 -25.00 -9.33 -8.37
CA LYS A 38 -24.01 -9.91 -7.45
C LYS A 38 -22.90 -8.90 -7.17
N VAL A 39 -22.39 -8.91 -5.93
CA VAL A 39 -21.30 -8.02 -5.49
C VAL A 39 -20.12 -8.84 -5.05
N ILE A 40 -18.94 -8.49 -5.57
CA ILE A 40 -17.65 -8.91 -5.04
C ILE A 40 -17.02 -7.68 -4.42
N LEU A 41 -16.73 -7.72 -3.13
CA LEU A 41 -15.95 -6.69 -2.45
C LEU A 41 -14.48 -7.13 -2.39
N HIS A 42 -13.56 -6.29 -2.87
CA HIS A 42 -12.12 -6.55 -2.78
C HIS A 42 -11.49 -5.50 -1.88
N GLU A 43 -11.09 -5.91 -0.69
CA GLU A 43 -10.60 -5.01 0.34
C GLU A 43 -9.08 -4.84 0.26
N HIS A 44 -8.64 -3.58 0.20
CA HIS A 44 -7.22 -3.21 0.03
C HIS A 44 -6.65 -2.42 1.21
N ALA A 45 -7.48 -2.05 2.19
CA ALA A 45 -7.05 -1.18 3.26
C ALA A 45 -6.05 -1.84 4.20
N ALA A 46 -4.94 -1.16 4.43
CA ALA A 46 -3.96 -1.52 5.44
C ALA A 46 -4.46 -1.21 6.87
N ASP A 47 -5.30 -0.19 7.02
CA ASP A 47 -5.80 0.35 8.29
C ASP A 47 -7.22 -0.12 8.64
N PHE A 48 -7.72 -1.20 8.01
CA PHE A 48 -9.08 -1.69 8.26
C PHE A 48 -9.29 -2.15 9.69
N VAL A 49 -8.27 -2.71 10.35
CA VAL A 49 -8.33 -3.12 11.76
C VAL A 49 -8.59 -1.90 12.66
N ASP A 50 -7.84 -0.83 12.45
CA ASP A 50 -8.00 0.41 13.21
C ASP A 50 -9.35 1.05 12.96
N PHE A 51 -9.79 1.09 11.70
CA PHE A 51 -11.11 1.57 11.31
C PHE A 51 -12.21 0.79 12.01
N TYR A 52 -12.14 -0.55 11.97
CA TYR A 52 -13.13 -1.41 12.62
C TYR A 52 -13.14 -1.23 14.14
N ASN A 53 -11.96 -1.15 14.76
CA ASN A 53 -11.85 -0.98 16.21
C ASN A 53 -12.44 0.34 16.70
N LYS A 54 -12.29 1.43 15.93
CA LYS A 54 -12.82 2.77 16.21
C LYS A 54 -14.31 2.95 15.87
N ALA A 55 -14.87 2.01 15.09
CA ALA A 55 -16.25 2.13 14.63
C ALA A 55 -17.25 1.91 15.78
N THR A 56 -18.25 2.79 15.86
CA THR A 56 -19.37 2.68 16.82
C THR A 56 -20.38 1.59 16.47
N ASN A 57 -20.53 1.29 15.17
CA ASN A 57 -21.49 0.32 14.64
C ASN A 57 -20.78 -0.81 13.89
N LYS A 58 -20.04 -1.63 14.64
CA LYS A 58 -19.27 -2.76 14.09
C LYS A 58 -20.14 -3.78 13.34
N GLU A 59 -21.31 -4.09 13.86
CA GLU A 59 -22.27 -5.00 13.24
C GLU A 59 -22.67 -4.53 11.82
N LYS A 60 -22.93 -3.24 11.64
CA LYS A 60 -23.29 -2.69 10.32
C LYS A 60 -22.15 -2.76 9.29
N ILE A 61 -20.90 -2.86 9.73
CA ILE A 61 -19.75 -3.11 8.86
C ILE A 61 -19.76 -4.56 8.40
N VAL A 62 -19.90 -5.49 9.34
CA VAL A 62 -19.94 -6.93 9.08
C VAL A 62 -21.16 -7.28 8.19
N ASP A 63 -22.34 -6.74 8.49
CA ASP A 63 -23.55 -6.94 7.69
C ASP A 63 -23.35 -6.47 6.24
N ALA A 64 -22.75 -5.29 6.06
CA ALA A 64 -22.49 -4.76 4.72
C ALA A 64 -21.55 -5.65 3.90
N ILE A 65 -20.58 -6.29 4.56
CA ILE A 65 -19.67 -7.24 3.91
C ILE A 65 -20.41 -8.56 3.64
N ASN A 66 -21.20 -9.07 4.59
CA ASN A 66 -21.96 -10.32 4.45
C ASN A 66 -23.08 -10.25 3.40
N ILE A 67 -23.55 -9.07 3.04
CA ILE A 67 -24.48 -8.88 1.90
C ILE A 67 -23.80 -9.21 0.56
N CYS A 68 -22.47 -9.07 0.45
CA CYS A 68 -21.72 -9.42 -0.75
C CYS A 68 -21.69 -10.94 -0.96
N GLU A 69 -21.66 -11.38 -2.20
CA GLU A 69 -21.47 -12.78 -2.56
C GLU A 69 -20.06 -13.26 -2.22
N ARG A 70 -19.07 -12.39 -2.36
CA ARG A 70 -17.66 -12.70 -2.06
C ARG A 70 -16.95 -11.48 -1.46
N LEU A 71 -16.03 -11.77 -0.55
CA LEU A 71 -15.01 -10.85 -0.07
C LEU A 71 -13.65 -11.36 -0.53
N ILE A 72 -12.92 -10.55 -1.26
CA ILE A 72 -11.53 -10.81 -1.62
C ILE A 72 -10.64 -10.01 -0.67
N VAL A 73 -9.63 -10.67 -0.14
CA VAL A 73 -8.62 -10.09 0.76
C VAL A 73 -7.20 -10.41 0.28
N LEU A 74 -6.22 -9.63 0.69
CA LEU A 74 -4.88 -9.68 0.15
C LEU A 74 -3.97 -10.76 0.78
N SER A 75 -4.37 -11.37 1.91
CA SER A 75 -3.57 -12.39 2.59
C SER A 75 -4.40 -13.28 3.52
N GLU A 76 -3.83 -14.40 3.97
CA GLU A 76 -4.47 -15.28 4.94
C GLU A 76 -4.67 -14.59 6.31
N SER A 77 -3.79 -13.70 6.72
CA SER A 77 -3.96 -12.91 7.94
C SER A 77 -5.21 -12.02 7.89
N TRP A 78 -5.48 -11.39 6.76
CA TRP A 78 -6.71 -10.64 6.51
C TRP A 78 -7.94 -11.54 6.55
N LYS A 79 -7.87 -12.74 5.96
CA LYS A 79 -8.96 -13.74 6.04
C LYS A 79 -9.26 -14.13 7.47
N ILE A 80 -8.23 -14.39 8.28
CA ILE A 80 -8.39 -14.71 9.71
C ILE A 80 -9.06 -13.55 10.43
N PHE A 81 -8.61 -12.31 10.19
CA PHE A 81 -9.21 -11.12 10.79
C PHE A 81 -10.71 -10.99 10.44
N PHE A 82 -11.07 -11.05 9.16
CA PHE A 82 -12.48 -10.93 8.75
C PHE A 82 -13.36 -12.06 9.30
N CYS A 83 -12.82 -13.29 9.38
CA CYS A 83 -13.52 -14.38 10.07
C CYS A 83 -13.75 -14.05 11.55
N SER A 84 -12.74 -13.50 12.25
CA SER A 84 -12.83 -13.20 13.69
C SER A 84 -13.86 -12.14 14.04
N ILE A 85 -14.19 -11.26 13.11
CA ILE A 85 -15.19 -10.21 13.30
C ILE A 85 -16.60 -10.61 12.83
N GLY A 86 -16.78 -11.84 12.33
CA GLY A 86 -18.09 -12.40 11.98
C GLY A 86 -18.43 -12.40 10.48
N VAL A 87 -17.44 -12.21 9.59
CA VAL A 87 -17.65 -12.41 8.16
C VAL A 87 -17.64 -13.92 7.86
N GLU A 88 -18.60 -14.37 7.06
CA GLU A 88 -18.79 -15.78 6.70
C GLU A 88 -17.55 -16.33 5.95
N ARG A 89 -16.87 -17.32 6.57
CA ARG A 89 -15.62 -17.89 6.04
C ARG A 89 -15.70 -18.35 4.59
N GLN A 90 -16.81 -18.95 4.19
CA GLN A 90 -17.02 -19.47 2.83
C GLN A 90 -17.12 -18.36 1.77
N LYS A 91 -17.34 -17.12 2.18
CA LYS A 91 -17.36 -15.95 1.29
C LYS A 91 -16.00 -15.32 1.09
N ILE A 92 -15.00 -15.63 1.94
CA ILE A 92 -13.69 -14.98 1.92
C ILE A 92 -12.69 -15.74 1.06
N TYR A 93 -12.17 -15.07 0.08
CA TYR A 93 -11.14 -15.57 -0.84
C TYR A 93 -9.87 -14.74 -0.70
N VAL A 94 -8.72 -15.41 -0.68
CA VAL A 94 -7.43 -14.75 -0.68
C VAL A 94 -6.95 -14.61 -2.13
N LEU A 95 -6.66 -13.38 -2.53
CA LEU A 95 -6.05 -13.04 -3.80
C LEU A 95 -4.96 -12.00 -3.55
N ASN A 96 -3.72 -12.45 -3.59
CA ASN A 96 -2.56 -11.58 -3.42
C ASN A 96 -2.46 -10.58 -4.60
N ASN A 97 -1.85 -9.42 -4.34
CA ASN A 97 -1.50 -8.51 -5.42
C ASN A 97 -0.57 -9.21 -6.43
N ILE A 98 -0.85 -9.01 -7.71
CA ILE A 98 -0.07 -9.60 -8.81
C ILE A 98 0.83 -8.50 -9.35
N VAL A 99 2.11 -8.80 -9.49
CA VAL A 99 3.10 -7.94 -10.10
C VAL A 99 3.78 -8.66 -11.25
N SER A 100 4.22 -7.92 -12.24
CA SER A 100 5.13 -8.43 -13.26
C SER A 100 6.53 -8.02 -12.84
N PRO A 101 7.38 -8.97 -12.39
CA PRO A 101 8.71 -8.63 -11.95
C PRO A 101 9.49 -8.02 -13.12
N PRO A 102 10.24 -6.93 -12.90
CA PRO A 102 11.11 -6.36 -13.91
C PRO A 102 12.27 -7.34 -14.21
N ILE A 103 12.85 -7.21 -15.39
CA ILE A 103 14.12 -7.88 -15.68
C ILE A 103 15.21 -7.16 -14.91
N ILE A 104 15.69 -7.77 -13.83
CA ILE A 104 16.75 -7.22 -13.00
C ILE A 104 18.11 -7.66 -13.58
N GLN A 105 18.98 -6.69 -13.77
CA GLN A 105 20.36 -6.89 -14.11
C GLN A 105 21.20 -6.42 -12.92
N PHE A 106 22.08 -7.25 -12.40
CA PHE A 106 22.97 -6.87 -11.30
C PHE A 106 24.26 -6.26 -11.89
N PRO A 107 24.32 -4.93 -12.10
CA PRO A 107 25.52 -4.31 -12.64
C PRO A 107 26.67 -4.45 -11.64
N LYS A 108 27.89 -4.68 -12.17
CA LYS A 108 29.10 -4.54 -11.35
C LYS A 108 29.20 -3.06 -10.93
N ARG A 109 29.32 -2.83 -9.64
CA ARG A 109 29.50 -1.49 -9.08
C ARG A 109 30.95 -1.24 -8.77
N GLU A 110 31.34 0.02 -8.93
CA GLU A 110 32.71 0.46 -8.65
C GLU A 110 32.85 1.09 -7.25
N ASP A 111 31.70 1.48 -6.65
CA ASP A 111 31.69 2.02 -5.29
C ASP A 111 31.51 0.92 -4.24
N ASN A 112 32.06 1.15 -3.05
CA ASN A 112 31.97 0.23 -1.91
C ASN A 112 30.79 0.59 -0.98
N LYS A 113 29.75 1.27 -1.50
CA LYS A 113 28.58 1.67 -0.72
C LYS A 113 27.45 0.66 -0.85
N VAL A 114 26.65 0.53 0.19
CA VAL A 114 25.37 -0.15 0.13
C VAL A 114 24.30 0.80 -0.37
N HIS A 115 23.56 0.40 -1.38
CA HIS A 115 22.53 1.20 -2.02
C HIS A 115 21.16 0.85 -1.45
N LEU A 116 20.54 1.80 -0.75
CA LEU A 116 19.20 1.67 -0.21
C LEU A 116 18.18 2.37 -1.10
N LEU A 117 17.10 1.67 -1.43
CA LEU A 117 15.98 2.23 -2.14
C LEU A 117 14.71 2.20 -1.28
N PHE A 118 14.08 3.35 -1.13
CA PHE A 118 12.72 3.50 -0.64
C PHE A 118 11.83 3.91 -1.81
N MET A 119 10.78 3.15 -2.12
CA MET A 119 9.74 3.55 -3.06
C MET A 119 8.37 3.45 -2.41
N GLY A 120 7.67 4.55 -2.36
CA GLY A 120 6.34 4.64 -1.79
C GLY A 120 5.94 6.09 -1.55
N GLU A 121 4.75 6.28 -1.02
CA GLU A 121 4.30 7.58 -0.55
C GLU A 121 5.27 8.12 0.51
N ILE A 122 5.76 9.33 0.31
CA ILE A 122 6.64 10.01 1.28
C ILE A 122 5.75 10.53 2.41
N SER A 123 5.52 9.68 3.39
CA SER A 123 4.63 9.98 4.51
C SER A 123 5.16 9.39 5.82
N LYS A 124 4.64 9.93 6.94
CA LYS A 124 4.92 9.38 8.29
C LYS A 124 4.45 7.94 8.38
N ARG A 125 3.27 7.64 7.83
CA ARG A 125 2.72 6.27 7.82
C ARG A 125 3.64 5.26 7.14
N LYS A 126 4.34 5.65 6.09
CA LYS A 126 5.30 4.81 5.36
C LYS A 126 6.70 4.80 6.01
N GLY A 127 6.91 5.55 7.10
CA GLY A 127 8.17 5.60 7.82
C GLY A 127 9.30 6.31 7.10
N ALA A 128 8.99 7.12 6.06
CA ALA A 128 10.02 7.82 5.28
C ALA A 128 10.81 8.81 6.15
N PHE A 129 10.13 9.53 7.02
CA PHE A 129 10.76 10.50 7.93
C PHE A 129 11.54 9.83 9.06
N ASP A 130 11.05 8.68 9.57
CA ASP A 130 11.75 7.90 10.61
C ASP A 130 13.06 7.32 10.07
N LEU A 131 13.04 6.84 8.82
CA LEU A 131 14.26 6.43 8.11
C LEU A 131 15.28 7.58 8.05
N LEU A 132 14.83 8.76 7.61
CA LEU A 132 15.74 9.93 7.49
C LEU A 132 16.24 10.42 8.85
N LEU A 133 15.41 10.40 9.89
CA LEU A 133 15.84 10.72 11.26
C LEU A 133 16.91 9.76 11.74
N THR A 134 16.71 8.47 11.57
CA THR A 134 17.69 7.43 11.95
C THR A 134 19.04 7.64 11.21
N LEU A 135 18.96 7.96 9.92
CA LEU A 135 20.17 8.27 9.12
C LEU A 135 20.87 9.55 9.61
N SER A 136 20.10 10.56 10.01
CA SER A 136 20.60 11.83 10.54
C SER A 136 21.30 11.65 11.88
N GLU A 137 20.72 10.91 12.80
CA GLU A 137 21.28 10.62 14.13
C GLU A 137 22.61 9.85 14.04
N ASN A 138 22.80 9.08 12.97
CA ASN A 138 23.99 8.28 12.74
C ASN A 138 24.74 8.70 11.46
N ARG A 139 24.64 9.98 11.06
CA ARG A 139 25.14 10.51 9.78
C ARG A 139 26.61 10.16 9.53
N ASP A 140 27.49 10.42 10.49
CA ASP A 140 28.93 10.20 10.33
C ASP A 140 29.31 8.73 10.16
N TYR A 141 28.48 7.82 10.65
CA TYR A 141 28.65 6.39 10.42
C TYR A 141 28.21 5.98 9.01
N PHE A 142 27.14 6.59 8.48
CA PHE A 142 26.50 6.15 7.22
C PHE A 142 26.98 6.89 5.97
N LYS A 143 27.41 8.15 6.06
CA LYS A 143 27.67 8.99 4.87
C LYS A 143 28.67 8.40 3.86
N ASP A 144 29.63 7.61 4.33
CA ASP A 144 30.64 6.98 3.48
C ASP A 144 30.31 5.51 3.12
N LYS A 145 29.26 4.92 3.74
CA LYS A 145 28.87 3.53 3.59
C LYS A 145 27.57 3.34 2.83
N LEU A 146 26.70 4.33 2.83
CA LEU A 146 25.39 4.25 2.18
C LEU A 146 25.25 5.25 1.05
N SER A 147 24.45 4.88 0.07
CA SER A 147 23.79 5.76 -0.89
C SER A 147 22.30 5.46 -0.85
N VAL A 148 21.46 6.45 -0.62
CA VAL A 148 20.03 6.27 -0.39
C VAL A 148 19.23 7.04 -1.43
N ARG A 149 18.26 6.37 -2.08
CA ARG A 149 17.28 7.00 -2.96
C ARG A 149 15.88 6.84 -2.39
N LEU A 150 15.15 7.96 -2.36
CA LEU A 150 13.73 7.96 -2.00
C LEU A 150 12.90 8.33 -3.23
N GLY A 151 11.89 7.53 -3.52
CA GLY A 151 10.96 7.77 -4.62
C GLY A 151 9.50 7.71 -4.20
N GLY A 152 8.70 8.66 -4.67
CA GLY A 152 7.27 8.72 -4.42
C GLY A 152 6.73 10.14 -4.31
N ASN A 153 5.41 10.24 -4.15
CA ASN A 153 4.76 11.53 -3.93
C ASN A 153 4.87 11.97 -2.48
N GLU A 154 5.15 13.25 -2.27
CA GLU A 154 5.17 13.87 -0.95
C GLU A 154 3.74 14.09 -0.43
N VAL A 155 3.49 13.69 0.80
CA VAL A 155 2.18 13.82 1.46
C VAL A 155 2.27 14.61 2.77
N ASP A 156 3.27 14.30 3.61
CA ASP A 156 3.36 14.87 4.96
C ASP A 156 4.41 15.98 5.12
N GLY A 157 4.94 16.53 4.02
CA GLY A 157 5.89 17.64 4.07
C GLY A 157 6.90 17.65 2.93
N ASP A 158 7.73 18.68 2.91
CA ASP A 158 8.82 18.86 1.93
C ASP A 158 10.02 18.00 2.31
N ILE A 159 10.20 16.88 1.61
CA ILE A 159 11.29 15.94 1.87
C ILE A 159 12.65 16.50 1.48
N ARG A 160 12.72 17.39 0.47
CA ARG A 160 13.97 18.02 0.06
C ARG A 160 14.47 19.00 1.12
N ALA A 161 13.54 19.79 1.68
CA ALA A 161 13.86 20.68 2.79
C ALA A 161 14.31 19.86 4.01
N PHE A 162 13.66 18.73 4.30
CA PHE A 162 14.03 17.83 5.39
C PHE A 162 15.45 17.25 5.21
N ILE A 163 15.77 16.70 4.03
CA ILE A 163 17.10 16.16 3.71
C ILE A 163 18.18 17.24 3.89
N LYS A 164 17.91 18.47 3.44
CA LYS A 164 18.85 19.58 3.57
C LYS A 164 19.02 20.03 5.03
N GLN A 165 17.91 20.16 5.76
CA GLN A 165 17.93 20.58 7.17
C GLN A 165 18.72 19.60 8.05
N HIS A 166 18.64 18.30 7.75
CA HIS A 166 19.35 17.24 8.48
C HIS A 166 20.71 16.89 7.88
N GLU A 167 21.23 17.71 6.95
CA GLU A 167 22.55 17.56 6.32
C GLU A 167 22.79 16.17 5.68
N LEU A 168 21.74 15.55 5.12
CA LEU A 168 21.81 14.23 4.51
C LEU A 168 22.15 14.26 3.01
N SER A 169 22.22 15.43 2.38
CA SER A 169 22.33 15.60 0.92
C SER A 169 23.59 14.97 0.29
N SER A 170 24.59 14.61 1.09
CA SER A 170 25.82 13.96 0.59
C SER A 170 25.62 12.49 0.21
N PHE A 171 24.60 11.82 0.74
CA PHE A 171 24.35 10.40 0.50
C PHE A 171 22.87 10.02 0.37
N VAL A 172 21.95 10.99 0.51
CA VAL A 172 20.50 10.79 0.34
C VAL A 172 19.98 11.66 -0.79
N SER A 173 19.27 11.08 -1.74
CA SER A 173 18.60 11.79 -2.83
C SER A 173 17.10 11.51 -2.85
N TYR A 174 16.31 12.50 -3.27
CA TYR A 174 14.89 12.35 -3.55
C TYR A 174 14.64 12.42 -5.05
N GLU A 175 14.10 11.35 -5.58
CA GLU A 175 13.91 11.11 -7.01
C GLU A 175 12.54 11.58 -7.55
N GLY A 176 11.64 12.03 -6.68
CA GLY A 176 10.25 12.29 -7.06
C GLY A 176 9.50 11.02 -7.37
N TRP A 177 8.43 11.13 -8.19
CA TRP A 177 7.69 9.95 -8.63
C TRP A 177 8.54 9.06 -9.52
N ILE A 178 8.61 7.77 -9.17
CA ILE A 178 9.38 6.76 -9.90
C ILE A 178 8.41 5.81 -10.63
N SER A 179 8.54 5.72 -11.97
CA SER A 179 7.74 4.83 -12.81
C SER A 179 8.47 4.48 -14.11
N GLY A 180 7.96 3.49 -14.85
CA GLY A 180 8.53 3.09 -16.15
C GLY A 180 10.01 2.69 -16.05
N GLN A 181 10.83 3.15 -17.01
CA GLN A 181 12.25 2.80 -17.05
C GLN A 181 13.01 3.28 -15.80
N LYS A 182 12.68 4.46 -15.28
CA LYS A 182 13.30 4.98 -14.04
C LYS A 182 13.11 4.03 -12.85
N LYS A 183 11.97 3.32 -12.78
CA LYS A 183 11.72 2.32 -11.75
C LYS A 183 12.64 1.11 -11.91
N VAL A 184 12.77 0.60 -13.13
CA VAL A 184 13.69 -0.49 -13.45
C VAL A 184 15.13 -0.11 -13.10
N ASP A 185 15.54 1.11 -13.45
CA ASP A 185 16.89 1.62 -13.15
C ASP A 185 17.13 1.72 -11.63
N CYS A 186 16.12 2.15 -10.87
CA CYS A 186 16.23 2.21 -9.40
C CYS A 186 16.31 0.82 -8.77
N LEU A 187 15.49 -0.14 -9.26
CA LEU A 187 15.53 -1.52 -8.79
C LEU A 187 16.84 -2.23 -9.17
N ASN A 188 17.42 -1.92 -10.33
CA ASN A 188 18.76 -2.41 -10.69
C ASN A 188 19.89 -1.73 -9.91
N TRP A 189 19.63 -0.54 -9.35
CA TRP A 189 20.62 0.22 -8.61
C TRP A 189 20.70 -0.20 -7.15
N GLU A 190 19.63 -0.73 -6.55
CA GLU A 190 19.57 -1.05 -5.13
C GLU A 190 20.31 -2.35 -4.76
N ASP A 191 20.79 -2.42 -3.52
CA ASP A 191 21.16 -3.65 -2.83
C ASP A 191 20.10 -4.07 -1.84
N ILE A 192 19.44 -3.08 -1.24
CA ILE A 192 18.42 -3.27 -0.20
C ILE A 192 17.24 -2.36 -0.50
N TYR A 193 16.06 -2.97 -0.65
CA TYR A 193 14.79 -2.24 -0.62
C TYR A 193 14.35 -2.06 0.83
N ILE A 194 13.98 -0.85 1.23
CA ILE A 194 13.53 -0.54 2.59
C ILE A 194 12.16 0.15 2.58
N LEU A 195 11.22 -0.40 3.34
CA LEU A 195 9.88 0.17 3.52
C LEU A 195 9.47 0.03 5.00
N PRO A 196 9.87 0.96 5.88
CA PRO A 196 9.61 0.87 7.31
C PRO A 196 8.20 1.37 7.66
N SER A 197 7.20 0.90 6.93
CA SER A 197 5.81 1.29 7.09
C SER A 197 5.23 0.80 8.41
N TYR A 198 4.44 1.64 9.06
CA TYR A 198 3.68 1.26 10.26
C TYR A 198 2.52 0.32 9.93
N ASN A 199 1.99 0.40 8.70
CA ASN A 199 0.78 -0.34 8.33
C ASN A 199 0.75 -0.63 6.83
N GLU A 200 0.59 -1.90 6.45
CA GLU A 200 0.48 -2.36 5.06
C GLU A 200 -0.59 -3.43 4.90
N GLY A 201 -1.25 -3.43 3.75
CA GLY A 201 -2.12 -4.53 3.34
C GLY A 201 -1.29 -5.68 2.75
N LEU A 202 -0.82 -5.48 1.53
CA LEU A 202 0.21 -6.24 0.83
C LEU A 202 0.90 -5.27 -0.14
N PRO A 203 2.06 -4.70 0.24
CA PRO A 203 2.69 -3.63 -0.52
C PRO A 203 3.23 -4.14 -1.86
N VAL A 204 2.68 -3.60 -2.95
CA VAL A 204 3.08 -3.95 -4.33
C VAL A 204 4.57 -3.71 -4.55
N ALA A 205 5.09 -2.63 -4.00
CA ALA A 205 6.49 -2.25 -4.17
C ALA A 205 7.50 -3.24 -3.56
N ILE A 206 7.08 -4.07 -2.59
CA ILE A 206 7.93 -5.18 -2.07
C ILE A 206 7.83 -6.42 -2.97
N LEU A 207 6.71 -6.58 -3.67
CA LEU A 207 6.51 -7.73 -4.56
C LEU A 207 7.24 -7.57 -5.90
N GLU A 208 7.55 -6.36 -6.27
CA GLU A 208 8.27 -5.96 -7.49
C GLU A 208 9.77 -6.12 -7.36
#